data_acc38b7013ef966c8e1fd758c2c68ab3
#
_entry.id   acc38b7013ef966c8e1fd758c2c68ab3
#
_cell.length_a   1.000
_cell.length_b   1.000
_cell.length_c   1.000
_cell.angle_alpha   90.00
_cell.angle_beta   90.00
_cell.angle_gamma   90.00
#
_symmetry.space_group_name_H-M   'P 1'
#
loop_
_entity.id
_entity.type
_entity.pdbx_description
1 polymer ?
#
loop_
_entity_poly.entity_id
_entity_poly.type
_entity_poly.pdbx_seq_one_letter_code
_entity_poly.pdbx_strand_id
1 'polypeptide(L)'
;VVVVGNAGEQKIEYHYSVGEASGQKAMPHTLTEFGAFYLENPSQARHLFVSDKFKELDFMKDQVQRTALYEGLLEGSSEHQALEAFAVAMELKKPVQLTVQAKTLSFTEEELPQDGIELVVTASTWGWFAAQIKTDVPWLIFPQKKITSRDFSNQQGVLTAFADVAKMHNGRNTAHVQIETPMQTLEVCIQVNRDYKGKNTKNALRSDGRPPKAVVRYLYHLLLAYLNESHEETEIFSQMDQCLEENMKKYPASSGLFLYRVWL
;
A
#
# COMPACT_ATOMS: atom_id res chain seq x y z
N VAL A 1 23.04 -2.78 -14.21
CA VAL A 1 21.83 -3.35 -14.82
C VAL A 1 21.88 -3.08 -16.31
N VAL A 2 21.72 -4.11 -17.12
CA VAL A 2 21.65 -3.97 -18.59
C VAL A 2 20.16 -4.04 -18.96
N VAL A 3 19.65 -3.00 -19.58
CA VAL A 3 18.31 -2.95 -20.14
C VAL A 3 18.40 -3.12 -21.64
N VAL A 4 17.85 -4.22 -22.16
CA VAL A 4 17.80 -4.49 -23.60
C VAL A 4 16.41 -4.15 -24.10
N GLY A 5 16.30 -3.20 -25.02
CA GLY A 5 15.06 -2.79 -25.65
C GLY A 5 15.18 -2.74 -27.18
N ASN A 6 14.08 -2.49 -27.88
CA ASN A 6 14.06 -2.38 -29.36
C ASN A 6 14.96 -1.26 -29.93
N ALA A 7 15.49 -0.37 -29.08
CA ALA A 7 16.42 0.71 -29.44
C ALA A 7 17.88 0.37 -29.17
N GLY A 8 18.22 -0.86 -28.79
CA GLY A 8 19.57 -1.31 -28.47
C GLY A 8 19.80 -1.58 -26.98
N GLU A 9 21.02 -1.94 -26.65
CA GLU A 9 21.48 -2.13 -25.28
C GLU A 9 21.83 -0.78 -24.64
N GLN A 10 21.22 -0.49 -23.49
CA GLN A 10 21.59 0.65 -22.67
C GLN A 10 22.12 0.15 -21.33
N LYS A 11 23.41 0.37 -21.08
CA LYS A 11 24.05 0.04 -19.81
C LYS A 11 23.83 1.20 -18.83
N ILE A 12 23.00 0.98 -17.82
CA ILE A 12 22.80 1.95 -16.74
C ILE A 12 23.72 1.53 -15.59
N GLU A 13 24.74 2.32 -15.31
CA GLU A 13 25.62 2.12 -14.16
C GLU A 13 25.05 2.91 -12.98
N TYR A 14 24.57 2.19 -11.97
CA TYR A 14 24.23 2.78 -10.70
C TYR A 14 25.46 2.77 -9.79
N HIS A 15 26.03 3.93 -9.55
CA HIS A 15 27.00 4.11 -8.48
C HIS A 15 26.23 4.38 -7.19
N TYR A 16 26.08 3.35 -6.35
CA TYR A 16 25.69 3.58 -4.96
C TYR A 16 26.96 3.47 -4.11
N SER A 17 27.28 4.53 -3.42
CA SER A 17 28.21 4.44 -2.31
C SER A 17 27.43 3.87 -1.13
N VAL A 18 27.77 2.66 -0.72
CA VAL A 18 27.48 2.25 0.66
C VAL A 18 28.40 3.16 1.48
N GLY A 19 27.85 4.28 1.94
CA GLY A 19 28.56 5.11 2.90
C GLY A 19 28.86 4.19 4.07
N GLU A 20 30.14 4.03 4.43
CA GLU A 20 30.50 3.51 5.72
C GLU A 20 29.62 4.26 6.71
N ALA A 21 28.88 3.53 7.55
CA ALA A 21 28.05 4.13 8.58
C ALA A 21 28.96 5.01 9.43
N SER A 22 29.04 6.27 9.05
CA SER A 22 29.88 7.26 9.72
C SER A 22 29.29 7.48 11.10
N GLY A 23 29.91 6.85 12.08
CA GLY A 23 29.61 6.97 13.48
C GLY A 23 28.48 6.05 13.93
N GLN A 24 28.79 5.04 14.72
CA GLN A 24 27.82 4.47 15.64
C GLN A 24 27.24 5.64 16.43
N LYS A 25 26.03 6.11 16.06
CA LYS A 25 25.31 7.04 16.91
C LYS A 25 25.21 6.40 18.29
N ALA A 26 25.54 7.16 19.32
CA ALA A 26 25.47 6.71 20.69
C ALA A 26 24.11 6.06 20.96
N MET A 27 24.10 4.93 21.64
CA MET A 27 22.86 4.28 22.07
C MET A 27 22.01 5.27 22.87
N PRO A 28 20.69 5.35 22.62
CA PRO A 28 19.85 6.27 23.37
C PRO A 28 19.77 5.85 24.84
N HIS A 29 20.06 6.78 25.77
CA HIS A 29 19.99 6.56 27.20
C HIS A 29 18.62 6.95 27.78
N THR A 30 17.95 7.90 27.16
CA THR A 30 16.64 8.38 27.60
C THR A 30 15.55 8.04 26.57
N LEU A 31 14.31 8.03 27.04
CA LEU A 31 13.15 7.82 26.19
C LEU A 31 13.02 8.90 25.09
N THR A 32 13.34 10.15 25.44
CA THR A 32 13.34 11.27 24.49
C THR A 32 14.43 11.10 23.41
N GLU A 33 15.61 10.65 23.80
CA GLU A 33 16.67 10.33 22.83
C GLU A 33 16.29 9.17 21.92
N PHE A 34 15.61 8.15 22.46
CA PHE A 34 15.07 7.07 21.62
C PHE A 34 14.03 7.58 20.64
N GLY A 35 13.16 8.49 21.06
CA GLY A 35 12.20 9.16 20.17
C GLY A 35 12.89 9.90 19.02
N ALA A 36 13.92 10.71 19.32
CA ALA A 36 14.71 11.40 18.31
C ALA A 36 15.46 10.42 17.39
N PHE A 37 16.02 9.36 17.95
CA PHE A 37 16.69 8.31 17.20
C PHE A 37 15.73 7.59 16.24
N TYR A 38 14.50 7.29 16.69
CA TYR A 38 13.46 6.70 15.84
C TYR A 38 13.06 7.63 14.70
N LEU A 39 12.90 8.93 14.96
CA LEU A 39 12.61 9.95 13.96
C LEU A 39 13.66 10.01 12.84
N GLU A 40 14.92 9.98 13.23
CA GLU A 40 16.03 10.14 12.29
C GLU A 40 16.43 8.84 11.60
N ASN A 41 16.28 7.70 12.27
CA ASN A 41 16.78 6.40 11.81
C ASN A 41 15.76 5.26 12.07
N PRO A 42 14.58 5.25 11.41
CA PRO A 42 13.50 4.30 11.69
C PRO A 42 13.92 2.82 11.63
N SER A 43 14.75 2.47 10.65
CA SER A 43 15.22 1.08 10.47
C SER A 43 16.15 0.64 11.61
N GLN A 44 17.08 1.50 12.03
CA GLN A 44 17.99 1.17 13.13
C GLN A 44 17.24 1.15 14.47
N ALA A 45 16.31 2.07 14.67
CA ALA A 45 15.45 2.08 15.85
C ALA A 45 14.61 0.80 15.96
N ARG A 46 14.10 0.29 14.84
CA ARG A 46 13.40 -0.98 14.80
C ARG A 46 14.32 -2.15 15.18
N HIS A 47 15.51 -2.25 14.56
CA HIS A 47 16.47 -3.28 14.93
C HIS A 47 16.86 -3.24 16.40
N LEU A 48 17.03 -2.06 16.95
CA LEU A 48 17.27 -1.89 18.39
C LEU A 48 16.06 -2.35 19.20
N PHE A 49 14.85 -1.93 18.81
CA PHE A 49 13.59 -2.21 19.49
C PHE A 49 13.31 -3.72 19.61
N VAL A 50 13.60 -4.51 18.59
CA VAL A 50 13.38 -5.96 18.63
C VAL A 50 14.55 -6.76 19.21
N SER A 51 15.66 -6.10 19.52
CA SER A 51 16.83 -6.75 20.11
C SER A 51 16.70 -6.90 21.62
N ASP A 52 17.36 -7.93 22.18
CA ASP A 52 17.44 -8.13 23.63
C ASP A 52 18.01 -6.90 24.36
N LYS A 53 18.87 -6.13 23.68
CA LYS A 53 19.47 -4.90 24.22
C LYS A 53 18.45 -3.81 24.54
N PHE A 54 17.27 -3.82 23.93
CA PHE A 54 16.26 -2.80 24.18
C PHE A 54 15.78 -2.81 25.64
N LYS A 55 15.60 -3.99 26.22
CA LYS A 55 15.21 -4.15 27.64
C LYS A 55 16.31 -3.69 28.61
N GLU A 56 17.57 -3.68 28.17
CA GLU A 56 18.72 -3.27 28.96
C GLU A 56 18.94 -1.75 28.95
N LEU A 57 18.21 -0.99 28.16
CA LEU A 57 18.33 0.45 28.10
C LEU A 57 17.86 1.08 29.42
N ASP A 58 18.54 2.15 29.83
CA ASP A 58 18.31 2.80 31.14
C ASP A 58 16.87 3.23 31.35
N PHE A 59 16.20 3.68 30.28
CA PHE A 59 14.80 4.08 30.35
C PHE A 59 13.82 2.89 30.37
N MET A 60 14.28 1.64 30.15
CA MET A 60 13.48 0.41 30.28
C MET A 60 13.71 -0.27 31.64
N LYS A 61 14.87 -0.13 32.23
CA LYS A 61 15.22 -0.76 33.51
C LYS A 61 14.25 -0.32 34.60
N ASP A 62 13.84 -1.27 35.42
CA ASP A 62 12.96 -1.06 36.59
C ASP A 62 11.58 -0.44 36.26
N GLN A 63 11.20 -0.40 34.98
CA GLN A 63 9.92 0.13 34.48
C GLN A 63 8.95 -1.00 34.15
N VAL A 64 8.38 -1.65 35.15
CA VAL A 64 7.52 -2.85 34.99
C VAL A 64 6.38 -2.62 34.00
N GLN A 65 5.68 -1.49 34.10
CA GLN A 65 4.55 -1.19 33.20
C GLN A 65 5.00 -1.00 31.75
N ARG A 66 6.15 -0.35 31.54
CA ARG A 66 6.70 -0.12 30.20
C ARG A 66 7.19 -1.41 29.58
N THR A 67 7.82 -2.28 30.36
CA THR A 67 8.27 -3.60 29.92
C THR A 67 7.09 -4.48 29.55
N ALA A 68 6.03 -4.51 30.36
CA ALA A 68 4.82 -5.26 30.07
C ALA A 68 4.12 -4.77 28.80
N LEU A 69 4.05 -3.45 28.58
CA LEU A 69 3.53 -2.87 27.34
C LEU A 69 4.36 -3.30 26.13
N TYR A 70 5.68 -3.18 26.24
CA TYR A 70 6.62 -3.58 25.17
C TYR A 70 6.45 -5.05 24.77
N GLU A 71 6.41 -5.94 25.76
CA GLU A 71 6.24 -7.38 25.53
C GLU A 71 4.89 -7.70 24.90
N GLY A 72 3.81 -7.12 25.42
CA GLY A 72 2.47 -7.30 24.85
C GLY A 72 2.34 -6.79 23.40
N LEU A 73 3.04 -5.71 23.06
CA LEU A 73 3.06 -5.21 21.69
C LEU A 73 3.82 -6.12 20.73
N LEU A 74 4.94 -6.73 21.17
CA LEU A 74 5.71 -7.65 20.34
C LEU A 74 4.98 -8.98 20.11
N GLU A 75 4.22 -9.46 21.10
CA GLU A 75 3.46 -10.71 20.95
C GLU A 75 2.27 -10.58 20.00
N GLY A 76 1.65 -9.38 19.94
CA GLY A 76 0.38 -9.17 19.22
C GLY A 76 0.49 -8.48 17.85
N SER A 77 1.70 -8.05 17.43
CA SER A 77 1.86 -7.17 16.27
C SER A 77 3.13 -7.44 15.48
N SER A 78 3.18 -6.96 14.24
CA SER A 78 4.44 -6.90 13.50
C SER A 78 5.41 -5.91 14.20
N GLU A 79 6.72 -6.12 14.01
CA GLU A 79 7.77 -5.27 14.60
C GLU A 79 7.56 -3.76 14.34
N HIS A 80 7.13 -3.42 13.12
CA HIS A 80 6.84 -2.03 12.75
C HIS A 80 5.63 -1.47 13.49
N GLN A 81 4.60 -2.29 13.65
CA GLN A 81 3.37 -1.92 14.37
C GLN A 81 3.64 -1.79 15.87
N ALA A 82 4.42 -2.72 16.42
CA ALA A 82 4.80 -2.70 17.81
C ALA A 82 5.63 -1.45 18.16
N LEU A 83 6.64 -1.13 17.36
CA LEU A 83 7.46 0.07 17.53
C LEU A 83 6.63 1.36 17.42
N GLU A 84 5.76 1.45 16.41
CA GLU A 84 4.87 2.60 16.23
C GLU A 84 3.93 2.77 17.43
N ALA A 85 3.28 1.68 17.86
CA ALA A 85 2.37 1.70 18.99
C ALA A 85 3.10 2.05 20.30
N PHE A 86 4.31 1.54 20.51
CA PHE A 86 5.15 1.91 21.64
C PHE A 86 5.51 3.40 21.63
N ALA A 87 5.94 3.93 20.47
CA ALA A 87 6.30 5.34 20.35
C ALA A 87 5.11 6.26 20.62
N VAL A 88 3.92 5.89 20.18
CA VAL A 88 2.68 6.65 20.44
C VAL A 88 2.28 6.54 21.92
N ALA A 89 2.33 5.33 22.52
CA ALA A 89 1.98 5.12 23.92
C ALA A 89 2.94 5.82 24.89
N MET A 90 4.21 5.97 24.48
CA MET A 90 5.21 6.71 25.23
C MET A 90 5.22 8.21 24.90
N GLU A 91 4.25 8.71 24.16
CA GLU A 91 4.12 10.13 23.78
C GLU A 91 5.34 10.69 23.02
N LEU A 92 6.15 9.83 22.40
CA LEU A 92 7.30 10.23 21.60
C LEU A 92 6.88 10.84 20.26
N LYS A 93 5.69 10.50 19.83
CA LYS A 93 5.06 11.04 18.60
C LYS A 93 3.54 10.94 18.66
N LYS A 94 2.88 11.71 17.80
CA LYS A 94 1.44 11.59 17.59
C LYS A 94 1.13 10.39 16.67
N PRO A 95 -0.03 9.74 16.87
CA PRO A 95 -0.47 8.68 15.96
C PRO A 95 -0.68 9.23 14.54
N VAL A 96 -0.37 8.42 13.54
CA VAL A 96 -0.65 8.76 12.15
C VAL A 96 -2.16 8.79 11.94
N GLN A 97 -2.67 9.92 11.48
CA GLN A 97 -4.07 10.07 11.06
C GLN A 97 -4.12 10.15 9.54
N LEU A 98 -5.05 9.42 8.94
CA LEU A 98 -5.29 9.47 7.52
C LEU A 98 -6.46 10.42 7.22
N THR A 99 -6.38 11.09 6.09
CA THR A 99 -7.46 11.92 5.55
C THR A 99 -7.62 11.62 4.07
N VAL A 100 -8.83 11.83 3.54
CA VAL A 100 -9.13 11.70 2.11
C VAL A 100 -9.41 13.07 1.53
N GLN A 101 -8.94 13.31 0.30
CA GLN A 101 -9.13 14.59 -0.38
C GLN A 101 -10.62 14.89 -0.63
N ALA A 102 -11.40 13.87 -0.98
CA ALA A 102 -12.83 13.99 -1.23
C ALA A 102 -13.59 12.87 -0.53
N LYS A 103 -14.62 13.26 0.25
CA LYS A 103 -15.51 12.29 0.91
C LYS A 103 -16.58 11.72 -0.03
N THR A 104 -16.86 12.40 -1.12
CA THR A 104 -17.82 11.96 -2.14
C THR A 104 -17.26 12.23 -3.52
N LEU A 105 -17.29 11.21 -4.38
CA LEU A 105 -16.96 11.28 -5.79
C LEU A 105 -18.20 10.87 -6.57
N SER A 106 -18.53 11.63 -7.61
CA SER A 106 -19.70 11.38 -8.45
C SER A 106 -19.31 11.39 -9.92
N PHE A 107 -19.75 10.38 -10.65
CA PHE A 107 -19.48 10.19 -12.08
C PHE A 107 -20.77 9.79 -12.81
N THR A 108 -20.83 10.10 -14.08
CA THR A 108 -21.66 9.37 -15.02
C THR A 108 -20.90 8.17 -15.59
N GLU A 109 -21.57 7.18 -16.17
CA GLU A 109 -20.92 6.02 -16.80
C GLU A 109 -19.89 6.46 -17.86
N GLU A 110 -20.18 7.54 -18.60
CA GLU A 110 -19.31 8.07 -19.64
C GLU A 110 -18.06 8.80 -19.08
N GLU A 111 -18.15 9.35 -17.86
CA GLU A 111 -17.06 10.06 -17.16
C GLU A 111 -16.17 9.13 -16.36
N LEU A 112 -16.50 7.85 -16.26
CA LEU A 112 -15.66 6.91 -15.52
C LEU A 112 -14.25 6.86 -16.11
N PRO A 113 -13.21 7.13 -15.29
CA PRO A 113 -11.85 7.12 -15.78
C PRO A 113 -11.44 5.71 -16.23
N GLN A 114 -10.92 5.58 -17.44
CA GLN A 114 -10.45 4.29 -17.97
C GLN A 114 -9.28 3.70 -17.17
N ASP A 115 -8.49 4.54 -16.52
CA ASP A 115 -7.33 4.16 -15.73
C ASP A 115 -7.71 3.90 -14.24
N GLY A 116 -9.01 3.99 -13.91
CA GLY A 116 -9.56 3.79 -12.56
C GLY A 116 -9.82 5.10 -11.81
N ILE A 117 -10.70 5.00 -10.80
CA ILE A 117 -11.05 6.11 -9.90
C ILE A 117 -9.94 6.25 -8.87
N GLU A 118 -9.29 7.40 -8.81
CA GLU A 118 -8.22 7.67 -7.86
C GLU A 118 -8.76 8.32 -6.58
N LEU A 119 -8.43 7.71 -5.44
CA LEU A 119 -8.66 8.25 -4.11
C LEU A 119 -7.32 8.68 -3.52
N VAL A 120 -7.12 9.97 -3.36
CA VAL A 120 -5.92 10.50 -2.70
C VAL A 120 -6.11 10.46 -1.20
N VAL A 121 -5.24 9.71 -0.53
CA VAL A 121 -5.18 9.58 0.93
C VAL A 121 -3.93 10.30 1.42
N THR A 122 -4.06 11.10 2.46
CA THR A 122 -2.95 11.86 3.04
C THR A 122 -2.74 11.44 4.48
N ALA A 123 -1.50 11.19 4.87
CA ALA A 123 -1.10 10.92 6.24
C ALA A 123 -0.70 12.23 6.96
N SER A 124 -1.15 12.42 8.19
CA SER A 124 -0.90 13.65 8.97
C SER A 124 0.57 13.84 9.36
N THR A 125 1.30 12.74 9.46
CA THR A 125 2.72 12.71 9.87
C THR A 125 3.36 11.44 9.34
N TRP A 126 4.69 11.36 9.44
CA TRP A 126 5.44 10.15 9.15
C TRP A 126 5.17 9.08 10.22
N GLY A 127 5.36 7.84 9.87
CA GLY A 127 5.28 6.70 10.77
C GLY A 127 4.69 5.47 10.06
N TRP A 128 4.76 4.36 10.76
CA TRP A 128 4.19 3.13 10.24
C TRP A 128 2.68 3.10 10.47
N PHE A 129 1.95 2.72 9.46
CA PHE A 129 0.54 2.37 9.55
C PHE A 129 0.21 1.31 8.50
N ALA A 130 -0.85 0.58 8.74
CA ALA A 130 -1.50 -0.29 7.78
C ALA A 130 -3.01 -0.02 7.84
N ALA A 131 -3.65 0.09 6.68
CA ALA A 131 -5.08 0.26 6.59
C ALA A 131 -5.67 -0.79 5.65
N GLN A 132 -6.81 -1.37 6.04
CA GLN A 132 -7.58 -2.27 5.20
C GLN A 132 -8.61 -1.47 4.41
N ILE A 133 -8.83 -1.87 3.15
CA ILE A 133 -9.78 -1.24 2.25
C ILE A 133 -10.94 -2.22 2.07
N LYS A 134 -12.15 -1.75 2.38
CA LYS A 134 -13.39 -2.51 2.23
C LYS A 134 -14.38 -1.74 1.38
N THR A 135 -15.21 -2.46 0.65
CA THR A 135 -16.35 -1.90 -0.08
C THR A 135 -17.57 -2.77 0.12
N ASP A 136 -18.74 -2.15 0.16
CA ASP A 136 -20.03 -2.78 0.38
C ASP A 136 -20.68 -3.32 -0.90
N VAL A 137 -20.07 -3.08 -2.07
CA VAL A 137 -20.65 -3.42 -3.36
C VAL A 137 -19.71 -4.21 -4.27
N PRO A 138 -20.23 -5.15 -5.08
CA PRO A 138 -19.40 -6.00 -5.94
C PRO A 138 -18.95 -5.32 -7.24
N TRP A 139 -19.52 -4.16 -7.60
CA TRP A 139 -19.17 -3.45 -8.82
C TRP A 139 -17.97 -2.53 -8.68
N LEU A 140 -17.58 -2.19 -7.44
CA LEU A 140 -16.39 -1.38 -7.17
C LEU A 140 -15.27 -2.29 -6.66
N ILE A 141 -14.20 -2.39 -7.41
CA ILE A 141 -13.10 -3.32 -7.17
C ILE A 141 -11.85 -2.54 -6.80
N PHE A 142 -11.30 -2.81 -5.63
CA PHE A 142 -9.95 -2.38 -5.26
C PHE A 142 -9.00 -3.54 -5.49
N PRO A 143 -8.01 -3.39 -6.38
CA PRO A 143 -6.94 -4.38 -6.55
C PRO A 143 -6.15 -4.56 -5.25
N GLN A 144 -5.89 -3.46 -4.58
CA GLN A 144 -5.20 -3.39 -3.31
C GLN A 144 -6.23 -3.38 -2.17
N LYS A 145 -6.24 -4.42 -1.34
CA LYS A 145 -7.12 -4.51 -0.16
C LYS A 145 -6.50 -3.93 1.10
N LYS A 146 -5.21 -3.67 1.07
CA LYS A 146 -4.42 -3.13 2.19
C LYS A 146 -3.45 -2.09 1.66
N ILE A 147 -3.29 -1.00 2.37
CA ILE A 147 -2.25 0.00 2.15
C ILE A 147 -1.43 0.18 3.40
N THR A 148 -0.17 0.50 3.22
CA THR A 148 0.79 0.73 4.29
C THR A 148 1.48 2.07 4.11
N SER A 149 2.22 2.51 5.11
CA SER A 149 3.05 3.72 5.00
C SER A 149 4.06 3.69 3.84
N ARG A 150 4.41 2.48 3.33
CA ARG A 150 5.31 2.31 2.18
C ARG A 150 4.69 2.71 0.84
N ASP A 151 3.36 2.67 0.76
CA ASP A 151 2.61 3.06 -0.43
C ASP A 151 2.46 4.58 -0.55
N PHE A 152 3.03 5.33 0.42
CA PHE A 152 2.95 6.78 0.50
C PHE A 152 4.28 7.43 0.13
N SER A 153 4.20 8.44 -0.74
CA SER A 153 5.31 9.33 -1.07
C SER A 153 4.94 10.76 -0.62
N ASN A 154 5.82 11.42 0.12
CA ASN A 154 5.54 12.75 0.67
C ASN A 154 4.20 12.83 1.44
N GLN A 155 3.92 11.81 2.25
CA GLN A 155 2.69 11.67 3.04
C GLN A 155 1.40 11.54 2.20
N GLN A 156 1.49 11.28 0.92
CA GLN A 156 0.35 11.04 0.04
C GLN A 156 0.44 9.66 -0.61
N GLY A 157 -0.67 8.93 -0.57
CA GLY A 157 -0.89 7.67 -1.26
C GLY A 157 -2.09 7.77 -2.18
N VAL A 158 -2.09 7.01 -3.26
CA VAL A 158 -3.20 6.96 -4.22
C VAL A 158 -3.75 5.54 -4.25
N LEU A 159 -5.02 5.42 -3.91
CA LEU A 159 -5.79 4.19 -4.08
C LEU A 159 -6.54 4.25 -5.40
N THR A 160 -6.44 3.20 -6.20
CA THR A 160 -7.16 3.13 -7.47
C THR A 160 -8.27 2.09 -7.37
N ALA A 161 -9.50 2.51 -7.62
CA ALA A 161 -10.68 1.65 -7.69
C ALA A 161 -11.13 1.49 -9.14
N PHE A 162 -11.69 0.34 -9.47
CA PHE A 162 -12.24 0.04 -10.81
C PHE A 162 -13.72 -0.24 -10.70
N ALA A 163 -14.48 0.39 -11.59
CA ALA A 163 -15.92 0.19 -11.69
C ALA A 163 -16.25 -0.91 -12.71
N ASP A 164 -16.82 -2.02 -12.26
CA ASP A 164 -17.37 -3.06 -13.14
C ASP A 164 -18.81 -2.67 -13.54
N VAL A 165 -18.90 -1.98 -14.67
CA VAL A 165 -20.20 -1.48 -15.20
C VAL A 165 -21.18 -2.63 -15.44
N ALA A 166 -20.73 -3.86 -15.73
CA ALA A 166 -21.59 -5.01 -15.96
C ALA A 166 -22.37 -5.42 -14.69
N LYS A 167 -21.85 -5.11 -13.51
CA LYS A 167 -22.48 -5.38 -12.22
C LYS A 167 -23.31 -4.23 -11.66
N MET A 168 -23.37 -3.10 -12.39
CA MET A 168 -24.19 -1.95 -12.01
C MET A 168 -25.62 -2.08 -12.52
N HIS A 169 -26.58 -1.56 -11.76
CA HIS A 169 -27.95 -1.38 -12.23
C HIS A 169 -28.13 -0.04 -12.95
N ASN A 170 -29.20 0.10 -13.69
CA ASN A 170 -29.55 1.39 -14.30
C ASN A 170 -29.96 2.40 -13.23
N GLY A 171 -29.55 3.65 -13.43
CA GLY A 171 -29.75 4.72 -12.47
C GLY A 171 -28.55 4.91 -11.55
N ARG A 172 -28.79 5.36 -10.35
CA ARG A 172 -27.74 5.75 -9.38
C ARG A 172 -27.21 4.55 -8.63
N ASN A 173 -25.94 4.22 -8.82
CA ASN A 173 -25.19 3.23 -8.06
C ASN A 173 -24.33 3.94 -7.02
N THR A 174 -24.38 3.51 -5.78
CA THR A 174 -23.64 4.09 -4.68
C THR A 174 -22.79 3.01 -4.02
N ALA A 175 -21.53 3.31 -3.76
CA ALA A 175 -20.58 2.46 -3.03
C ALA A 175 -20.04 3.22 -1.82
N HIS A 176 -19.94 2.55 -0.69
CA HIS A 176 -19.25 3.04 0.49
C HIS A 176 -17.92 2.32 0.62
N VAL A 177 -16.85 3.10 0.58
CA VAL A 177 -15.47 2.63 0.74
C VAL A 177 -15.03 2.95 2.15
N GLN A 178 -14.61 1.93 2.89
CA GLN A 178 -14.04 2.08 4.22
C GLN A 178 -12.53 1.83 4.16
N ILE A 179 -11.76 2.77 4.71
CA ILE A 179 -10.32 2.67 4.90
C ILE A 179 -10.10 2.59 6.40
N GLU A 180 -9.81 1.38 6.89
CA GLU A 180 -9.74 1.08 8.32
C GLU A 180 -8.31 0.91 8.80
N THR A 181 -7.90 1.70 9.79
CA THR A 181 -6.72 1.47 10.61
C THR A 181 -7.16 1.03 12.02
N PRO A 182 -6.28 0.49 12.86
CA PRO A 182 -6.61 0.19 14.27
C PRO A 182 -7.13 1.40 15.07
N MET A 183 -6.83 2.62 14.63
CA MET A 183 -7.14 3.86 15.35
C MET A 183 -8.23 4.70 14.67
N GLN A 184 -8.60 4.41 13.42
CA GLN A 184 -9.46 5.28 12.62
C GLN A 184 -10.12 4.51 11.48
N THR A 185 -11.38 4.88 11.20
CA THR A 185 -12.09 4.48 9.97
C THR A 185 -12.43 5.73 9.17
N LEU A 186 -12.01 5.75 7.89
CA LEU A 186 -12.42 6.76 6.92
C LEU A 186 -13.49 6.18 6.01
N GLU A 187 -14.47 7.00 5.66
CA GLU A 187 -15.51 6.63 4.70
C GLU A 187 -15.45 7.56 3.48
N VAL A 188 -15.53 6.93 2.30
CA VAL A 188 -15.65 7.63 1.02
C VAL A 188 -16.85 7.07 0.27
N CYS A 189 -17.72 7.94 -0.20
CA CYS A 189 -18.87 7.59 -1.02
C CYS A 189 -18.53 7.78 -2.49
N ILE A 190 -18.67 6.73 -3.30
CA ILE A 190 -18.51 6.78 -4.75
C ILE A 190 -19.87 6.53 -5.39
N GLN A 191 -20.30 7.47 -6.23
CA GLN A 191 -21.58 7.43 -6.93
C GLN A 191 -21.35 7.39 -8.42
N VAL A 192 -22.01 6.45 -9.08
CA VAL A 192 -22.01 6.35 -10.55
C VAL A 192 -23.44 6.33 -11.04
N ASN A 193 -23.78 7.29 -11.89
CA ASN A 193 -25.08 7.32 -12.55
C ASN A 193 -24.97 6.64 -13.92
N ARG A 194 -25.74 5.58 -14.10
CA ARG A 194 -25.82 4.83 -15.36
C ARG A 194 -27.12 5.18 -16.08
N ASP A 195 -26.99 5.91 -17.18
CA ASP A 195 -28.15 6.25 -18.00
C ASP A 195 -28.63 5.06 -18.82
N TYR A 196 -29.94 4.87 -18.80
CA TYR A 196 -30.59 3.88 -19.68
C TYR A 196 -30.61 4.39 -21.12
N LYS A 197 -29.48 4.35 -21.80
CA LYS A 197 -29.43 4.41 -23.26
C LYS A 197 -29.43 2.97 -23.73
N GLY A 198 -30.57 2.48 -24.28
CA GLY A 198 -30.79 1.12 -24.76
C GLY A 198 -29.86 0.66 -25.90
N LYS A 199 -28.60 0.98 -25.83
CA LYS A 199 -27.53 0.44 -26.65
C LYS A 199 -26.54 -0.27 -25.69
N ASN A 200 -26.53 -1.61 -25.81
CA ASN A 200 -25.40 -2.41 -25.38
C ASN A 200 -24.09 -1.76 -25.89
N THR A 201 -23.53 -0.84 -25.14
CA THR A 201 -22.09 -0.62 -25.25
C THR A 201 -21.48 -1.88 -24.64
N LYS A 202 -21.31 -2.92 -25.47
CA LYS A 202 -20.35 -3.96 -25.24
C LYS A 202 -19.10 -3.20 -24.80
N ASN A 203 -18.59 -3.48 -23.61
CA ASN A 203 -17.23 -3.14 -23.26
C ASN A 203 -16.40 -3.54 -24.47
N ALA A 204 -16.05 -2.57 -25.29
CA ALA A 204 -15.26 -2.82 -26.47
C ALA A 204 -13.93 -3.26 -25.89
N LEU A 205 -13.66 -4.58 -25.92
CA LEU A 205 -12.33 -5.10 -25.84
C LEU A 205 -11.48 -4.15 -26.67
N ARG A 206 -10.51 -3.50 -26.06
CA ARG A 206 -9.63 -2.59 -26.79
C ARG A 206 -9.24 -3.28 -28.06
N SER A 207 -9.55 -2.67 -29.20
CA SER A 207 -9.32 -3.23 -30.54
C SER A 207 -7.83 -3.55 -30.80
N ASP A 208 -6.93 -3.07 -29.93
CA ASP A 208 -5.49 -3.27 -29.99
C ASP A 208 -5.00 -4.57 -29.30
N GLY A 209 -5.90 -5.35 -28.70
CA GLY A 209 -5.54 -6.61 -28.00
C GLY A 209 -4.67 -6.42 -26.75
N ARG A 210 -4.51 -5.18 -26.27
CA ARG A 210 -3.70 -4.88 -25.06
C ARG A 210 -4.57 -4.96 -23.81
N PRO A 211 -4.02 -5.45 -22.69
CA PRO A 211 -4.72 -5.40 -21.41
C PRO A 211 -4.97 -3.95 -21.00
N PRO A 212 -6.07 -3.67 -20.27
CA PRO A 212 -6.28 -2.38 -19.68
C PRO A 212 -5.07 -1.96 -18.85
N LYS A 213 -4.71 -0.66 -18.86
CA LYS A 213 -3.63 -0.13 -18.03
C LYS A 213 -3.81 -0.48 -16.55
N ALA A 214 -5.05 -0.59 -16.10
CA ALA A 214 -5.45 -1.06 -14.79
C ALA A 214 -4.84 -2.41 -14.40
N VAL A 215 -4.91 -3.40 -15.29
CA VAL A 215 -4.35 -4.74 -15.06
C VAL A 215 -2.84 -4.66 -14.91
N VAL A 216 -2.18 -3.89 -15.79
CA VAL A 216 -0.72 -3.70 -15.74
C VAL A 216 -0.31 -2.99 -14.44
N ARG A 217 -1.05 -1.97 -14.04
CA ARG A 217 -0.81 -1.21 -12.81
C ARG A 217 -1.01 -2.09 -11.57
N TYR A 218 -2.04 -2.93 -11.57
CA TYR A 218 -2.28 -3.90 -10.50
C TYR A 218 -1.14 -4.88 -10.35
N LEU A 219 -0.70 -5.51 -11.43
CA LEU A 219 0.44 -6.41 -11.42
C LEU A 219 1.72 -5.72 -10.95
N TYR A 220 1.93 -4.46 -11.34
CA TYR A 220 3.05 -3.68 -10.88
C TYR A 220 3.00 -3.43 -9.35
N HIS A 221 1.84 -3.11 -8.80
CA HIS A 221 1.68 -2.95 -7.35
C HIS A 221 1.88 -4.24 -6.58
N LEU A 222 1.36 -5.37 -7.09
CA LEU A 222 1.62 -6.69 -6.50
C LEU A 222 3.12 -7.01 -6.53
N LEU A 223 3.79 -6.72 -7.63
CA LEU A 223 5.24 -6.90 -7.75
C LEU A 223 6.01 -6.06 -6.73
N LEU A 224 5.64 -4.79 -6.57
CA LEU A 224 6.26 -3.93 -5.55
C LEU A 224 6.00 -4.45 -4.13
N ALA A 225 4.79 -4.93 -3.84
CA ALA A 225 4.46 -5.53 -2.56
C ALA A 225 5.31 -6.79 -2.31
N TYR A 226 5.43 -7.66 -3.31
CA TYR A 226 6.28 -8.85 -3.25
C TYR A 226 7.74 -8.52 -2.96
N LEU A 227 8.29 -7.51 -3.62
CA LEU A 227 9.68 -7.08 -3.42
C LEU A 227 9.94 -6.42 -2.05
N ASN A 228 8.91 -5.88 -1.42
CA ASN A 228 9.03 -5.11 -0.18
C ASN A 228 8.61 -5.87 1.09
N GLU A 229 7.88 -6.99 0.98
CA GLU A 229 7.32 -7.72 2.12
C GLU A 229 7.82 -9.17 2.15
N SER A 230 8.53 -9.53 3.22
CA SER A 230 9.10 -10.89 3.40
C SER A 230 8.13 -11.91 4.02
N HIS A 231 6.92 -11.54 4.45
CA HIS A 231 6.05 -12.42 5.25
C HIS A 231 4.69 -12.83 4.61
N GLU A 232 4.30 -12.22 3.49
CA GLU A 232 3.06 -12.56 2.77
C GLU A 232 3.34 -12.99 1.32
N GLU A 233 4.56 -13.49 1.04
CA GLU A 233 5.02 -13.84 -0.31
C GLU A 233 4.08 -14.81 -1.03
N THR A 234 3.58 -15.82 -0.32
CA THR A 234 2.72 -16.86 -0.91
C THR A 234 1.35 -16.33 -1.34
N GLU A 235 0.77 -15.42 -0.56
CA GLU A 235 -0.54 -14.84 -0.89
C GLU A 235 -0.42 -13.86 -2.06
N ILE A 236 0.59 -13.01 -2.04
CA ILE A 236 0.86 -12.04 -3.13
C ILE A 236 1.14 -12.78 -4.43
N PHE A 237 1.96 -13.84 -4.36
CA PHE A 237 2.26 -14.68 -5.51
C PHE A 237 0.99 -15.34 -6.09
N SER A 238 0.13 -15.88 -5.25
CA SER A 238 -1.15 -16.47 -5.66
C SER A 238 -2.07 -15.43 -6.34
N GLN A 239 -2.12 -14.21 -5.84
CA GLN A 239 -2.91 -13.13 -6.44
C GLN A 239 -2.34 -12.70 -7.80
N MET A 240 -1.02 -12.64 -7.94
CA MET A 240 -0.36 -12.35 -9.22
C MET A 240 -0.65 -13.45 -10.24
N ASP A 241 -0.51 -14.71 -9.86
CA ASP A 241 -0.75 -15.87 -10.72
C ASP A 241 -2.19 -15.91 -11.21
N GLN A 242 -3.16 -15.74 -10.32
CA GLN A 242 -4.58 -15.67 -10.66
C GLN A 242 -4.87 -14.51 -11.62
N CYS A 243 -4.36 -13.31 -11.32
CA CYS A 243 -4.54 -12.14 -12.18
C CYS A 243 -3.97 -12.37 -13.58
N LEU A 244 -2.79 -12.99 -13.67
CA LEU A 244 -2.16 -13.32 -14.95
C LEU A 244 -2.96 -14.35 -15.74
N GLU A 245 -3.39 -15.45 -15.09
CA GLU A 245 -4.21 -16.47 -15.77
C GLU A 245 -5.49 -15.92 -16.36
N GLU A 246 -6.24 -15.12 -15.59
CA GLU A 246 -7.48 -14.51 -16.04
C GLU A 246 -7.27 -13.55 -17.22
N ASN A 247 -6.21 -12.75 -17.18
CA ASN A 247 -5.96 -11.73 -18.19
C ASN A 247 -5.23 -12.25 -19.41
N MET A 248 -4.39 -13.28 -19.30
CA MET A 248 -3.79 -13.94 -20.47
C MET A 248 -4.83 -14.67 -21.32
N LYS A 249 -5.89 -15.22 -20.71
CA LYS A 249 -7.03 -15.79 -21.45
C LYS A 249 -7.78 -14.72 -22.26
N LYS A 250 -7.88 -13.50 -21.73
CA LYS A 250 -8.56 -12.37 -22.39
C LYS A 250 -7.69 -11.65 -23.41
N TYR A 251 -6.38 -11.62 -23.18
CA TYR A 251 -5.39 -10.86 -23.97
C TYR A 251 -4.19 -11.75 -24.34
N PRO A 252 -4.38 -12.82 -25.13
CA PRO A 252 -3.34 -13.82 -25.40
C PRO A 252 -2.13 -13.27 -26.17
N ALA A 253 -2.28 -12.15 -26.87
CA ALA A 253 -1.20 -11.51 -27.64
C ALA A 253 -0.39 -10.48 -26.82
N SER A 254 -0.68 -10.33 -25.53
CA SER A 254 0.01 -9.34 -24.70
C SER A 254 1.39 -9.83 -24.26
N SER A 255 2.43 -9.33 -24.91
CA SER A 255 3.84 -9.59 -24.51
C SER A 255 4.15 -9.12 -23.08
N GLY A 256 3.50 -8.05 -22.60
CA GLY A 256 3.68 -7.57 -21.24
C GLY A 256 3.19 -8.56 -20.17
N LEU A 257 1.99 -9.14 -20.37
CA LEU A 257 1.50 -10.19 -19.45
C LEU A 257 2.38 -11.44 -19.50
N PHE A 258 2.85 -11.80 -20.69
CA PHE A 258 3.75 -12.94 -20.85
C PHE A 258 5.08 -12.72 -20.10
N LEU A 259 5.65 -11.53 -20.15
CA LEU A 259 6.87 -11.19 -19.41
C LEU A 259 6.67 -11.30 -17.88
N TYR A 260 5.54 -10.82 -17.35
CA TYR A 260 5.21 -11.03 -15.94
C TYR A 260 5.09 -12.53 -15.59
N ARG A 261 4.52 -13.36 -16.48
CA ARG A 261 4.39 -14.80 -16.25
C ARG A 261 5.72 -15.52 -16.26
N VAL A 262 6.67 -15.11 -17.10
CA VAL A 262 8.02 -15.69 -17.14
C VAL A 262 8.85 -15.29 -15.91
N TRP A 263 8.55 -14.11 -15.36
CA TRP A 263 9.24 -13.62 -14.18
C TRP A 263 8.78 -14.31 -12.89
N LEU A 264 7.49 -14.66 -12.79
CA LEU A 264 6.92 -15.48 -11.69
C LEU A 264 7.45 -16.91 -11.72
#